data_fb418097dc5254da5eb44d061556c4a0
#
_entry.id   fb418097dc5254da5eb44d061556c4a0
#
_cell.length_a   1.000
_cell.length_b   1.000
_cell.length_c   1.000
_cell.angle_alpha   90.00
_cell.angle_beta   90.00
_cell.angle_gamma   90.00
#
_symmetry.space_group_name_H-M   'P 1'
#
loop_
_entity.id
_entity.type
_entity.pdbx_description
1 polymer ?
#
loop_
_entity_poly.entity_id
_entity_poly.type
_entity_poly.pdbx_seq_one_letter_code
_entity_poly.pdbx_strand_id
1 'polypeptide(L)'
;MKIIIAGAGEVGYHLAKLLSFESHDITLIDNQKSNLNTAENKLDIKTIEGNSASISVLKEANVQNSDLVVSLTTSETTNFTTCILSKQLGAKRTIARISSVEFIKDCNDIDFSSIGIDELISPENLAAEEIRLILSDSAFTNTHDFDDGILKMMAVRLTKNAPFVGKTVMEAASVFPGVHFMPIAFKREDSDSTLIPRGNSIFCESDLVYFITNSQGLKELYNLMGAEKQNIKNVMILGAGRVGSKLSKDLSDEGLNIKLIEINETKANNIAEDLTDIMVINVDGRNVDLLVEENLESMDAFIATTGDSETNIMTCLMAKSKKIKKTIALVENMDYFNLSQSIGIDTLINKKLLAANDIFKFVRNGDIVELAKLNDMDAEIVEFIVNENSKVLNKKIMNLDFPLTAIIGGIIRQNKGIIALGDFEIQL
;
A
#
# COMPACT_ATOMS: atom_id res chain seq x y z
N MET A 1 -10.35 21.61 1.49
CA MET A 1 -11.63 20.86 1.38
C MET A 1 -12.27 20.73 2.75
N LYS A 2 -13.58 20.54 2.80
CA LYS A 2 -14.29 20.18 4.04
C LYS A 2 -14.55 18.68 4.06
N ILE A 3 -13.95 17.97 5.01
CA ILE A 3 -13.94 16.51 5.07
C ILE A 3 -14.56 16.06 6.39
N ILE A 4 -15.50 15.14 6.31
CA ILE A 4 -16.10 14.50 7.48
C ILE A 4 -15.63 13.05 7.52
N ILE A 5 -15.07 12.63 8.64
CA ILE A 5 -14.63 11.27 8.90
C ILE A 5 -15.51 10.68 9.99
N ALA A 6 -16.24 9.63 9.68
CA ALA A 6 -17.09 8.89 10.61
C ALA A 6 -16.37 7.62 11.09
N GLY A 7 -16.07 7.54 12.38
CA GLY A 7 -15.25 6.52 13.03
C GLY A 7 -13.85 7.05 13.37
N ALA A 8 -13.59 7.26 14.67
CA ALA A 8 -12.30 7.69 15.22
C ALA A 8 -11.43 6.51 15.67
N GLY A 9 -11.66 5.32 15.14
CA GLY A 9 -10.76 4.19 15.31
C GLY A 9 -9.41 4.45 14.63
N GLU A 10 -8.50 3.48 14.66
CA GLU A 10 -7.13 3.67 14.17
C GLU A 10 -7.04 4.14 12.71
N VAL A 11 -7.87 3.62 11.79
CA VAL A 11 -7.91 4.08 10.38
C VAL A 11 -8.35 5.54 10.31
N GLY A 12 -9.49 5.87 10.94
CA GLY A 12 -10.03 7.24 10.90
C GLY A 12 -9.13 8.25 11.58
N TYR A 13 -8.53 7.91 12.71
CA TYR A 13 -7.56 8.76 13.38
C TYR A 13 -6.31 8.99 12.52
N HIS A 14 -5.77 7.92 11.90
CA HIS A 14 -4.60 8.05 11.05
C HIS A 14 -4.88 8.88 9.80
N LEU A 15 -6.05 8.67 9.16
CA LEU A 15 -6.51 9.49 8.04
C LEU A 15 -6.66 10.96 8.46
N ALA A 16 -7.32 11.23 9.59
CA ALA A 16 -7.46 12.60 10.11
C ALA A 16 -6.10 13.25 10.35
N LYS A 17 -5.13 12.50 10.90
CA LYS A 17 -3.76 12.95 11.09
C LYS A 17 -3.06 13.29 9.76
N LEU A 18 -3.17 12.43 8.74
CA LEU A 18 -2.58 12.71 7.43
C LEU A 18 -3.17 13.98 6.81
N LEU A 19 -4.49 14.12 6.85
CA LEU A 19 -5.20 15.25 6.26
C LEU A 19 -5.00 16.57 7.03
N SER A 20 -4.74 16.51 8.35
CA SER A 20 -4.51 17.71 9.17
C SER A 20 -3.25 18.48 8.75
N PHE A 21 -2.27 17.81 8.14
CA PHE A 21 -1.07 18.47 7.61
C PHE A 21 -1.30 19.22 6.29
N GLU A 22 -2.46 19.02 5.63
CA GLU A 22 -2.76 19.60 4.31
C GLU A 22 -3.76 20.77 4.33
N SER A 23 -3.96 21.40 5.47
CA SER A 23 -4.86 22.56 5.62
C SER A 23 -6.32 22.28 5.21
N HIS A 24 -6.82 21.07 5.46
CA HIS A 24 -8.21 20.69 5.28
C HIS A 24 -9.03 20.99 6.55
N ASP A 25 -10.31 21.35 6.35
CA ASP A 25 -11.29 21.50 7.45
C ASP A 25 -11.89 20.14 7.76
N ILE A 26 -11.41 19.51 8.85
CA ILE A 26 -11.73 18.13 9.19
C ILE A 26 -12.69 18.08 10.36
N THR A 27 -13.77 17.31 10.22
CA THR A 27 -14.68 16.95 11.31
C THR A 27 -14.65 15.44 11.53
N LEU A 28 -14.26 15.00 12.73
CA LEU A 28 -14.20 13.60 13.13
C LEU A 28 -15.40 13.25 14.02
N ILE A 29 -16.16 12.22 13.64
CA ILE A 29 -17.37 11.75 14.38
C ILE A 29 -17.10 10.35 14.94
N ASP A 30 -17.39 10.15 16.21
CA ASP A 30 -17.38 8.81 16.84
C ASP A 30 -18.41 8.75 17.97
N ASN A 31 -18.97 7.58 18.22
CA ASN A 31 -19.92 7.36 19.33
C ASN A 31 -19.23 7.13 20.67
N GLN A 32 -17.91 6.97 20.69
CA GLN A 32 -17.09 6.78 21.88
C GLN A 32 -16.18 7.99 22.09
N LYS A 33 -16.41 8.72 23.17
CA LYS A 33 -15.62 9.89 23.53
C LYS A 33 -14.14 9.57 23.74
N SER A 34 -13.82 8.36 24.22
CA SER A 34 -12.43 7.91 24.39
C SER A 34 -11.62 7.95 23.10
N ASN A 35 -12.23 7.61 21.97
CA ASN A 35 -11.58 7.64 20.67
C ASN A 35 -11.32 9.09 20.20
N LEU A 36 -12.25 10.00 20.49
CA LEU A 36 -12.14 11.42 20.13
C LEU A 36 -11.10 12.16 20.97
N ASN A 37 -10.94 11.85 22.26
CA ASN A 37 -10.00 12.50 23.16
C ASN A 37 -8.56 12.46 22.62
N THR A 38 -8.16 11.37 21.98
CA THR A 38 -6.81 11.26 21.39
C THR A 38 -6.62 12.24 20.23
N ALA A 39 -7.66 12.40 19.41
CA ALA A 39 -7.63 13.31 18.27
C ALA A 39 -7.67 14.79 18.73
N GLU A 40 -8.54 15.13 19.69
CA GLU A 40 -8.66 16.48 20.27
C GLU A 40 -7.34 16.98 20.86
N ASN A 41 -6.58 16.09 21.51
CA ASN A 41 -5.33 16.45 22.17
C ASN A 41 -4.13 16.59 21.22
N LYS A 42 -4.19 15.98 20.03
CA LYS A 42 -3.03 15.86 19.13
C LYS A 42 -3.20 16.50 17.76
N LEU A 43 -4.45 16.76 17.35
CA LEU A 43 -4.76 17.27 16.02
C LEU A 43 -5.61 18.54 16.14
N ASP A 44 -5.40 19.49 15.22
CA ASP A 44 -6.24 20.69 15.11
C ASP A 44 -7.44 20.39 14.19
N ILE A 45 -8.44 19.66 14.74
CA ILE A 45 -9.63 19.23 14.02
C ILE A 45 -10.88 19.35 14.91
N LYS A 46 -12.04 19.47 14.26
CA LYS A 46 -13.33 19.44 14.95
C LYS A 46 -13.72 17.98 15.28
N THR A 47 -14.22 17.74 16.49
CA THR A 47 -14.76 16.43 16.90
C THR A 47 -16.24 16.55 17.27
N ILE A 48 -17.01 15.48 17.02
CA ILE A 48 -18.43 15.37 17.38
C ILE A 48 -18.66 13.98 17.97
N GLU A 49 -19.17 13.94 19.20
CA GLU A 49 -19.59 12.69 19.82
C GLU A 49 -21.01 12.34 19.37
N GLY A 50 -21.19 11.20 18.70
CA GLY A 50 -22.50 10.77 18.25
C GLY A 50 -22.48 9.63 17.23
N ASN A 51 -23.67 9.12 16.92
CA ASN A 51 -23.85 8.12 15.88
C ASN A 51 -23.81 8.80 14.49
N SER A 52 -22.86 8.45 13.67
CA SER A 52 -22.70 9.01 12.33
C SER A 52 -23.87 8.70 11.37
N ALA A 53 -24.65 7.65 11.64
CA ALA A 53 -25.89 7.37 10.92
C ALA A 53 -27.10 8.22 11.39
N SER A 54 -26.88 9.19 12.29
CA SER A 54 -27.93 10.10 12.75
C SER A 54 -27.95 11.39 11.93
N ILE A 55 -29.14 11.75 11.41
CA ILE A 55 -29.34 12.99 10.64
C ILE A 55 -28.97 14.24 11.46
N SER A 56 -29.26 14.27 12.77
CA SER A 56 -28.91 15.39 13.64
C SER A 56 -27.40 15.57 13.77
N VAL A 57 -26.66 14.48 13.96
CA VAL A 57 -25.18 14.49 14.04
C VAL A 57 -24.56 14.90 12.70
N LEU A 58 -25.06 14.39 11.57
CA LEU A 58 -24.60 14.80 10.24
C LEU A 58 -24.85 16.28 9.96
N LYS A 59 -26.00 16.82 10.40
CA LYS A 59 -26.28 18.27 10.27
C LYS A 59 -25.38 19.11 11.17
N GLU A 60 -25.08 18.67 12.39
CA GLU A 60 -24.12 19.33 13.31
C GLU A 60 -22.70 19.34 12.72
N ALA A 61 -22.33 18.28 11.99
CA ALA A 61 -21.10 18.20 11.22
C ALA A 61 -21.11 19.07 9.95
N ASN A 62 -22.22 19.75 9.65
CA ASN A 62 -22.37 20.58 8.46
C ASN A 62 -22.19 19.81 7.14
N VAL A 63 -22.76 18.62 7.06
CA VAL A 63 -22.60 17.68 5.94
C VAL A 63 -23.00 18.27 4.59
N GLN A 64 -24.01 19.15 4.56
CA GLN A 64 -24.49 19.82 3.34
C GLN A 64 -23.42 20.66 2.61
N ASN A 65 -22.36 21.04 3.31
CA ASN A 65 -21.24 21.83 2.75
C ASN A 65 -19.96 20.98 2.67
N SER A 66 -20.03 19.67 2.89
CA SER A 66 -18.84 18.81 2.84
C SER A 66 -18.47 18.45 1.40
N ASP A 67 -17.17 18.44 1.14
CA ASP A 67 -16.61 18.00 -0.14
C ASP A 67 -16.52 16.47 -0.16
N LEU A 68 -16.27 15.85 1.02
CA LEU A 68 -16.12 14.42 1.18
C LEU A 68 -16.61 13.94 2.54
N VAL A 69 -17.31 12.82 2.55
CA VAL A 69 -17.65 12.06 3.77
C VAL A 69 -17.04 10.67 3.66
N VAL A 70 -16.23 10.28 4.65
CA VAL A 70 -15.59 8.98 4.72
C VAL A 70 -16.11 8.23 5.94
N SER A 71 -16.75 7.09 5.75
CA SER A 71 -17.31 6.29 6.84
C SER A 71 -16.46 5.03 7.08
N LEU A 72 -15.77 5.00 8.23
CA LEU A 72 -14.74 4.03 8.61
C LEU A 72 -15.06 3.29 9.91
N THR A 73 -16.33 3.22 10.29
CA THR A 73 -16.71 2.48 11.48
C THR A 73 -16.53 0.97 11.28
N THR A 74 -16.64 0.19 12.35
CA THR A 74 -16.56 -1.28 12.29
C THR A 74 -17.84 -1.92 11.73
N SER A 75 -18.92 -1.17 11.59
CA SER A 75 -20.22 -1.63 11.08
C SER A 75 -20.45 -1.17 9.64
N GLU A 76 -20.46 -2.09 8.71
CA GLU A 76 -20.74 -1.81 7.28
C GLU A 76 -22.10 -1.15 7.08
N THR A 77 -23.13 -1.63 7.79
CA THR A 77 -24.48 -1.04 7.76
C THR A 77 -24.46 0.42 8.18
N THR A 78 -23.70 0.75 9.24
CA THR A 78 -23.51 2.13 9.67
C THR A 78 -22.78 2.94 8.61
N ASN A 79 -21.75 2.37 7.99
CA ASN A 79 -20.97 3.04 6.94
C ASN A 79 -21.85 3.35 5.72
N PHE A 80 -22.63 2.40 5.26
CA PHE A 80 -23.56 2.60 4.14
C PHE A 80 -24.62 3.65 4.48
N THR A 81 -25.27 3.52 5.64
CA THR A 81 -26.29 4.47 6.08
C THR A 81 -25.72 5.88 6.18
N THR A 82 -24.53 6.03 6.76
CA THR A 82 -23.85 7.32 6.87
C THR A 82 -23.59 7.93 5.49
N CYS A 83 -23.08 7.18 4.54
CA CYS A 83 -22.79 7.66 3.18
C CYS A 83 -24.09 8.04 2.44
N ILE A 84 -25.11 7.18 2.45
CA ILE A 84 -26.39 7.42 1.78
C ILE A 84 -27.06 8.69 2.34
N LEU A 85 -27.15 8.82 3.67
CA LEU A 85 -27.73 10.00 4.31
C LEU A 85 -26.91 11.25 4.02
N SER A 86 -25.59 11.16 4.04
CA SER A 86 -24.69 12.28 3.76
C SER A 86 -24.88 12.79 2.32
N LYS A 87 -24.98 11.87 1.35
CA LYS A 87 -25.21 12.20 -0.06
C LYS A 87 -26.55 12.91 -0.25
N GLN A 88 -27.61 12.38 0.37
CA GLN A 88 -28.95 12.97 0.34
C GLN A 88 -29.02 14.34 1.02
N LEU A 89 -28.17 14.60 2.01
CA LEU A 89 -28.06 15.87 2.71
C LEU A 89 -27.18 16.88 1.98
N GLY A 90 -26.49 16.50 0.88
CA GLY A 90 -25.75 17.41 0.02
C GLY A 90 -24.23 17.25 0.01
N ALA A 91 -23.67 16.18 0.62
CA ALA A 91 -22.25 15.86 0.48
C ALA A 91 -21.89 15.62 -0.99
N LYS A 92 -20.76 16.15 -1.46
CA LYS A 92 -20.36 15.99 -2.85
C LYS A 92 -19.90 14.56 -3.16
N ARG A 93 -19.11 13.96 -2.27
CA ARG A 93 -18.54 12.62 -2.45
C ARG A 93 -18.59 11.84 -1.14
N THR A 94 -18.69 10.51 -1.27
CA THR A 94 -18.78 9.60 -0.13
C THR A 94 -17.92 8.37 -0.34
N ILE A 95 -17.27 7.88 0.74
CA ILE A 95 -16.51 6.65 0.77
C ILE A 95 -17.00 5.80 1.93
N ALA A 96 -17.33 4.54 1.68
CA ALA A 96 -17.73 3.58 2.70
C ALA A 96 -16.72 2.45 2.87
N ARG A 97 -16.29 2.21 4.11
CA ARG A 97 -15.50 1.03 4.43
C ARG A 97 -16.38 -0.22 4.44
N ILE A 98 -15.88 -1.26 3.79
CA ILE A 98 -16.43 -2.60 3.79
C ILE A 98 -15.42 -3.62 4.31
N SER A 99 -15.88 -4.75 4.80
CA SER A 99 -15.07 -5.89 5.23
C SER A 99 -15.60 -7.21 4.70
N SER A 100 -16.87 -7.26 4.25
CA SER A 100 -17.49 -8.45 3.71
C SER A 100 -17.01 -8.76 2.29
N VAL A 101 -16.70 -10.03 2.06
CA VAL A 101 -16.30 -10.54 0.74
C VAL A 101 -17.46 -10.48 -0.26
N GLU A 102 -18.70 -10.55 0.23
CA GLU A 102 -19.92 -10.50 -0.56
C GLU A 102 -20.03 -9.22 -1.39
N PHE A 103 -19.86 -8.05 -0.72
CA PHE A 103 -19.90 -6.75 -1.40
C PHE A 103 -18.77 -6.53 -2.40
N ILE A 104 -17.72 -7.35 -2.36
CA ILE A 104 -16.59 -7.25 -3.25
C ILE A 104 -16.77 -8.13 -4.48
N LYS A 105 -17.33 -9.34 -4.32
CA LYS A 105 -17.56 -10.29 -5.41
C LYS A 105 -18.71 -9.86 -6.30
N ASP A 106 -19.78 -9.33 -5.71
CA ASP A 106 -21.02 -9.02 -6.39
C ASP A 106 -21.18 -7.51 -6.68
N CYS A 107 -20.09 -6.75 -6.53
CA CYS A 107 -20.04 -5.30 -6.81
C CYS A 107 -20.47 -4.95 -8.25
N ASN A 108 -20.29 -5.86 -9.20
CA ASN A 108 -20.63 -5.62 -10.61
C ASN A 108 -22.16 -5.58 -10.86
N ASP A 109 -22.96 -6.15 -9.95
CA ASP A 109 -24.41 -6.21 -10.09
C ASP A 109 -25.13 -5.04 -9.39
N ILE A 110 -24.44 -4.27 -8.56
CA ILE A 110 -25.00 -3.17 -7.77
C ILE A 110 -24.26 -1.87 -8.08
N ASP A 111 -24.95 -0.89 -8.62
CA ASP A 111 -24.44 0.47 -8.77
C ASP A 111 -24.54 1.22 -7.41
N PHE A 112 -23.49 1.13 -6.61
CA PHE A 112 -23.40 1.81 -5.32
C PHE A 112 -23.44 3.32 -5.45
N SER A 113 -22.94 3.88 -6.57
CA SER A 113 -22.95 5.32 -6.81
C SER A 113 -24.38 5.87 -6.93
N SER A 114 -25.30 5.10 -7.54
CA SER A 114 -26.70 5.47 -7.68
C SER A 114 -27.44 5.59 -6.34
N ILE A 115 -27.01 4.85 -5.32
CA ILE A 115 -27.56 4.92 -3.96
C ILE A 115 -26.82 5.89 -3.03
N GLY A 116 -25.78 6.55 -3.54
CA GLY A 116 -25.07 7.60 -2.80
C GLY A 116 -23.79 7.14 -2.11
N ILE A 117 -23.17 6.07 -2.59
CA ILE A 117 -21.84 5.59 -2.17
C ILE A 117 -20.93 5.65 -3.39
N ASP A 118 -20.07 6.65 -3.45
CA ASP A 118 -19.22 6.88 -4.63
C ASP A 118 -18.03 5.91 -4.69
N GLU A 119 -17.54 5.43 -3.53
CA GLU A 119 -16.40 4.51 -3.45
C GLU A 119 -16.52 3.55 -2.27
N LEU A 120 -16.06 2.32 -2.47
CA LEU A 120 -15.98 1.29 -1.45
C LEU A 120 -14.51 0.97 -1.15
N ILE A 121 -14.13 0.95 0.12
CA ILE A 121 -12.76 0.63 0.53
C ILE A 121 -12.74 -0.58 1.46
N SER A 122 -11.88 -1.55 1.16
CA SER A 122 -11.66 -2.73 1.99
C SER A 122 -10.19 -2.82 2.42
N PRO A 123 -9.87 -2.50 3.69
CA PRO A 123 -8.51 -2.65 4.22
C PRO A 123 -7.97 -4.07 4.08
N GLU A 124 -8.84 -5.06 4.17
CA GLU A 124 -8.49 -6.47 4.05
C GLU A 124 -8.08 -6.84 2.62
N ASN A 125 -8.77 -6.31 1.62
CA ASN A 125 -8.42 -6.53 0.22
C ASN A 125 -7.14 -5.79 -0.15
N LEU A 126 -6.99 -4.54 0.27
CA LEU A 126 -5.77 -3.77 0.04
C LEU A 126 -4.54 -4.50 0.61
N ALA A 127 -4.67 -5.10 1.80
CA ALA A 127 -3.58 -5.86 2.39
C ALA A 127 -3.29 -7.16 1.60
N ALA A 128 -4.31 -7.88 1.15
CA ALA A 128 -4.12 -9.10 0.36
C ALA A 128 -3.47 -8.77 -1.00
N GLU A 129 -3.92 -7.71 -1.66
CA GLU A 129 -3.36 -7.25 -2.93
C GLU A 129 -1.90 -6.80 -2.78
N GLU A 130 -1.58 -6.02 -1.76
CA GLU A 130 -0.21 -5.59 -1.48
C GLU A 130 0.73 -6.79 -1.26
N ILE A 131 0.29 -7.80 -0.48
CA ILE A 131 1.06 -9.02 -0.26
C ILE A 131 1.26 -9.78 -1.58
N ARG A 132 0.22 -9.89 -2.42
CA ARG A 132 0.27 -10.54 -3.72
C ARG A 132 1.31 -9.87 -4.65
N LEU A 133 1.30 -8.55 -4.72
CA LEU A 133 2.28 -7.76 -5.48
C LEU A 133 3.72 -7.99 -4.99
N ILE A 134 3.93 -8.00 -3.69
CA ILE A 134 5.24 -8.25 -3.07
C ILE A 134 5.77 -9.65 -3.40
N LEU A 135 4.90 -10.66 -3.49
CA LEU A 135 5.30 -12.03 -3.85
C LEU A 135 5.61 -12.17 -5.34
N SER A 136 4.89 -11.46 -6.20
CA SER A 136 5.10 -11.50 -7.66
C SER A 136 6.48 -10.93 -8.05
N ASP A 137 6.97 -9.93 -7.33
CA ASP A 137 8.25 -9.26 -7.57
C ASP A 137 9.23 -9.44 -6.40
N SER A 138 9.37 -10.69 -5.94
CA SER A 138 10.07 -11.09 -4.70
C SER A 138 11.56 -10.71 -4.58
N ALA A 139 12.22 -10.31 -5.66
CA ALA A 139 13.61 -9.83 -5.62
C ALA A 139 13.74 -8.38 -5.16
N PHE A 140 12.64 -7.63 -5.11
CA PHE A 140 12.62 -6.24 -4.72
C PHE A 140 11.88 -6.05 -3.39
N THR A 141 12.31 -5.10 -2.60
CA THR A 141 11.78 -4.93 -1.22
C THR A 141 10.51 -4.09 -1.16
N ASN A 142 10.34 -3.16 -2.09
CA ASN A 142 9.17 -2.28 -2.18
C ASN A 142 8.84 -2.06 -3.64
N THR A 143 7.68 -2.51 -4.09
CA THR A 143 7.20 -2.34 -5.46
C THR A 143 5.89 -1.57 -5.45
N HIS A 144 5.66 -0.76 -6.47
CA HIS A 144 4.40 -0.08 -6.70
C HIS A 144 4.15 0.04 -8.20
N ASP A 145 2.95 -0.27 -8.62
CA ASP A 145 2.53 -0.24 -10.02
C ASP A 145 1.76 1.05 -10.29
N PHE A 146 2.13 1.78 -11.35
CA PHE A 146 1.41 2.94 -11.86
C PHE A 146 0.70 2.56 -13.15
N ASP A 147 -0.56 2.97 -13.30
CA ASP A 147 -1.42 2.74 -14.47
C ASP A 147 -1.36 1.27 -14.92
N ASP A 148 -1.88 0.37 -14.07
CA ASP A 148 -1.92 -1.09 -14.27
C ASP A 148 -0.54 -1.72 -14.60
N GLY A 149 0.55 -1.16 -14.06
CA GLY A 149 1.91 -1.67 -14.23
C GLY A 149 2.63 -1.22 -15.50
N ILE A 150 2.14 -0.20 -16.18
CA ILE A 150 2.81 0.44 -17.32
C ILE A 150 4.15 1.02 -16.89
N LEU A 151 4.19 1.70 -15.74
CA LEU A 151 5.41 2.02 -15.01
C LEU A 151 5.39 1.34 -13.65
N LYS A 152 6.56 0.92 -13.19
CA LYS A 152 6.76 0.28 -11.89
C LYS A 152 7.81 1.03 -11.10
N MET A 153 7.53 1.26 -9.83
CA MET A 153 8.52 1.64 -8.85
C MET A 153 9.06 0.39 -8.17
N MET A 154 10.35 0.37 -7.86
CA MET A 154 10.95 -0.69 -7.06
C MET A 154 12.15 -0.20 -6.27
N ALA A 155 12.33 -0.77 -5.09
CA ALA A 155 13.47 -0.51 -4.23
C ALA A 155 14.49 -1.65 -4.30
N VAL A 156 15.74 -1.28 -4.43
CA VAL A 156 16.87 -2.22 -4.48
C VAL A 156 17.95 -1.76 -3.53
N ARG A 157 18.42 -2.66 -2.66
CA ARG A 157 19.64 -2.43 -1.87
C ARG A 157 20.84 -2.85 -2.70
N LEU A 158 21.75 -1.90 -2.96
CA LEU A 158 22.92 -2.13 -3.79
C LEU A 158 23.94 -3.02 -3.06
N THR A 159 24.32 -4.10 -3.70
CA THR A 159 25.44 -4.95 -3.26
C THR A 159 26.75 -4.43 -3.85
N LYS A 160 27.87 -4.81 -3.24
CA LYS A 160 29.22 -4.46 -3.74
C LYS A 160 29.45 -4.79 -5.22
N ASN A 161 28.79 -5.83 -5.70
CA ASN A 161 28.93 -6.31 -7.08
C ASN A 161 27.97 -5.63 -8.05
N ALA A 162 27.10 -4.75 -7.58
CA ALA A 162 26.17 -4.02 -8.46
C ALA A 162 26.97 -3.12 -9.43
N PRO A 163 26.70 -3.19 -10.74
CA PRO A 163 27.53 -2.54 -11.78
C PRO A 163 27.49 -1.01 -11.72
N PHE A 164 26.58 -0.44 -10.94
CA PHE A 164 26.45 1.01 -10.73
C PHE A 164 27.35 1.54 -9.60
N VAL A 165 27.73 0.70 -8.63
CA VAL A 165 28.48 1.14 -7.45
C VAL A 165 29.78 1.82 -7.87
N GLY A 166 30.04 3.00 -7.30
CA GLY A 166 31.18 3.85 -7.61
C GLY A 166 31.01 4.74 -8.86
N LYS A 167 29.91 4.63 -9.59
CA LYS A 167 29.60 5.48 -10.75
C LYS A 167 28.59 6.57 -10.40
N THR A 168 28.64 7.68 -11.11
CA THR A 168 27.57 8.67 -11.09
C THR A 168 26.35 8.17 -11.88
N VAL A 169 25.19 8.75 -11.63
CA VAL A 169 23.96 8.45 -12.39
C VAL A 169 24.16 8.68 -13.88
N MET A 170 24.89 9.73 -14.26
CA MET A 170 25.18 10.05 -15.66
C MET A 170 26.14 9.03 -16.30
N GLU A 171 27.17 8.60 -15.59
CA GLU A 171 28.08 7.54 -16.07
C GLU A 171 27.35 6.20 -16.20
N ALA A 172 26.50 5.84 -15.23
CA ALA A 172 25.68 4.63 -15.31
C ALA A 172 24.74 4.66 -16.53
N ALA A 173 24.07 5.77 -16.78
CA ALA A 173 23.22 5.96 -17.95
C ALA A 173 23.98 5.84 -19.28
N SER A 174 25.25 6.27 -19.36
CA SER A 174 26.07 6.16 -20.56
C SER A 174 26.54 4.73 -20.85
N VAL A 175 26.72 3.91 -19.81
CA VAL A 175 27.14 2.50 -19.92
C VAL A 175 25.99 1.59 -20.35
N PHE A 176 24.75 1.97 -20.03
CA PHE A 176 23.54 1.21 -20.34
C PHE A 176 22.66 1.98 -21.34
N PRO A 177 23.00 1.98 -22.65
CA PRO A 177 22.24 2.69 -23.66
C PRO A 177 20.86 2.06 -23.84
N GLY A 178 19.83 2.91 -23.93
CA GLY A 178 18.44 2.47 -24.00
C GLY A 178 17.80 2.33 -22.61
N VAL A 179 18.15 3.23 -21.71
CA VAL A 179 17.71 3.23 -20.30
C VAL A 179 16.19 3.10 -20.17
N HIS A 180 15.77 1.98 -19.63
CA HIS A 180 14.37 1.70 -19.34
C HIS A 180 14.05 1.77 -17.83
N PHE A 181 14.98 2.32 -17.04
CA PHE A 181 14.83 2.56 -15.61
C PHE A 181 15.59 3.82 -15.17
N MET A 182 15.11 4.49 -14.13
CA MET A 182 15.70 5.72 -13.61
C MET A 182 15.69 5.70 -12.08
N PRO A 183 16.81 6.03 -11.40
CA PRO A 183 16.83 6.21 -9.96
C PRO A 183 16.08 7.49 -9.58
N ILE A 184 15.21 7.41 -8.58
CA ILE A 184 14.37 8.53 -8.14
C ILE A 184 14.63 8.96 -6.70
N ALA A 185 15.14 8.06 -5.86
CA ALA A 185 15.52 8.35 -4.50
C ALA A 185 16.64 7.42 -4.02
N PHE A 186 17.54 7.96 -3.18
CA PHE A 186 18.60 7.22 -2.49
C PHE A 186 18.47 7.38 -0.98
N LYS A 187 18.67 6.31 -0.23
CA LYS A 187 18.93 6.35 1.21
C LYS A 187 20.27 5.69 1.49
N ARG A 188 21.16 6.42 2.11
CA ARG A 188 22.46 5.92 2.57
C ARG A 188 22.28 5.05 3.81
N GLU A 189 23.12 4.04 3.99
CA GLU A 189 23.07 3.17 5.17
C GLU A 189 23.27 3.95 6.47
N ASP A 190 24.16 4.93 6.47
CA ASP A 190 24.54 5.74 7.65
C ASP A 190 23.73 7.04 7.78
N SER A 191 22.66 7.24 7.02
CA SER A 191 21.89 8.49 7.00
C SER A 191 20.40 8.24 6.93
N ASP A 192 19.65 8.91 7.80
CA ASP A 192 18.19 8.92 7.72
C ASP A 192 17.64 9.87 6.63
N SER A 193 18.53 10.65 5.99
CA SER A 193 18.11 11.60 4.95
C SER A 193 17.88 10.93 3.61
N THR A 194 16.75 11.28 2.97
CA THR A 194 16.46 10.93 1.58
C THR A 194 17.16 11.90 0.63
N LEU A 195 17.87 11.37 -0.37
CA LEU A 195 18.52 12.15 -1.41
C LEU A 195 17.79 11.93 -2.73
N ILE A 196 17.32 13.01 -3.35
CA ILE A 196 16.80 12.98 -4.73
C ILE A 196 17.98 13.05 -5.69
N PRO A 197 18.23 11.99 -6.48
CA PRO A 197 19.45 11.89 -7.29
C PRO A 197 19.48 12.89 -8.45
N ARG A 198 20.68 13.29 -8.82
CA ARG A 198 21.02 14.08 -10.01
C ARG A 198 22.09 13.36 -10.80
N GLY A 199 22.37 13.83 -12.01
CA GLY A 199 23.37 13.21 -12.89
C GLY A 199 24.74 13.00 -12.23
N ASN A 200 25.14 13.85 -11.28
CA ASN A 200 26.39 13.77 -10.52
C ASN A 200 26.30 12.98 -9.22
N SER A 201 25.12 12.48 -8.84
CA SER A 201 24.97 11.63 -7.66
C SER A 201 25.63 10.28 -7.88
N ILE A 202 26.40 9.81 -6.88
CA ILE A 202 27.17 8.56 -6.94
C ILE A 202 26.40 7.45 -6.24
N PHE A 203 26.31 6.28 -6.86
CA PHE A 203 25.80 5.06 -6.25
C PHE A 203 26.85 4.48 -5.30
N CYS A 204 26.47 4.25 -4.06
CA CYS A 204 27.33 3.62 -3.06
C CYS A 204 26.87 2.20 -2.72
N GLU A 205 27.79 1.37 -2.23
CA GLU A 205 27.46 0.07 -1.64
C GLU A 205 26.48 0.27 -0.47
N SER A 206 25.58 -0.66 -0.28
CA SER A 206 24.50 -0.66 0.73
C SER A 206 23.44 0.44 0.59
N ASP A 207 23.52 1.32 -0.43
CA ASP A 207 22.43 2.27 -0.69
C ASP A 207 21.12 1.52 -0.95
N LEU A 208 20.03 2.00 -0.36
CA LEU A 208 18.69 1.67 -0.81
C LEU A 208 18.31 2.66 -1.91
N VAL A 209 18.11 2.15 -3.13
CA VAL A 209 17.79 2.96 -4.30
C VAL A 209 16.42 2.60 -4.83
N TYR A 210 15.57 3.60 -4.99
CA TYR A 210 14.30 3.46 -5.68
C TYR A 210 14.47 3.80 -7.15
N PHE A 211 13.95 2.92 -8.00
CA PHE A 211 13.92 3.07 -9.44
C PHE A 211 12.48 3.17 -9.94
N ILE A 212 12.25 4.00 -10.95
CA ILE A 212 11.10 3.90 -11.85
C ILE A 212 11.55 3.14 -13.10
N THR A 213 10.73 2.22 -13.57
CA THR A 213 11.03 1.38 -14.71
C THR A 213 9.75 1.01 -15.47
N ASN A 214 9.89 0.59 -16.71
CA ASN A 214 8.86 -0.10 -17.48
C ASN A 214 9.14 -1.63 -17.50
N SER A 215 8.28 -2.41 -18.13
CA SER A 215 8.40 -3.88 -18.17
C SER A 215 9.71 -4.38 -18.76
N GLN A 216 10.35 -3.62 -19.65
CA GLN A 216 11.65 -3.98 -20.24
C GLN A 216 12.78 -3.68 -19.25
N GLY A 217 12.79 -2.51 -18.65
CA GLY A 217 13.81 -2.11 -17.68
C GLY A 217 13.77 -2.95 -16.39
N LEU A 218 12.59 -3.48 -16.03
CA LEU A 218 12.48 -4.44 -14.95
C LEU A 218 13.38 -5.67 -15.18
N LYS A 219 13.33 -6.27 -16.37
CA LYS A 219 14.18 -7.42 -16.73
C LYS A 219 15.67 -7.05 -16.75
N GLU A 220 15.97 -5.84 -17.22
CA GLU A 220 17.34 -5.32 -17.23
C GLU A 220 17.89 -5.14 -15.82
N LEU A 221 17.10 -4.56 -14.90
CA LEU A 221 17.45 -4.40 -13.49
C LEU A 221 17.70 -5.76 -12.81
N TYR A 222 16.83 -6.76 -13.03
CA TYR A 222 17.08 -8.12 -12.54
C TYR A 222 18.44 -8.66 -12.96
N ASN A 223 18.76 -8.56 -14.25
CA ASN A 223 20.02 -9.07 -14.79
C ASN A 223 21.23 -8.29 -14.23
N LEU A 224 21.12 -6.97 -14.13
CA LEU A 224 22.20 -6.10 -13.66
C LEU A 224 22.50 -6.28 -12.18
N MET A 225 21.46 -6.55 -11.38
CA MET A 225 21.63 -6.75 -9.95
C MET A 225 22.07 -8.17 -9.59
N GLY A 226 22.15 -9.08 -10.59
CA GLY A 226 22.40 -10.49 -10.34
C GLY A 226 21.32 -11.13 -9.46
N ALA A 227 20.18 -10.48 -9.35
CA ALA A 227 19.05 -10.98 -8.61
C ALA A 227 18.30 -11.99 -9.47
N GLU A 228 18.43 -13.26 -9.18
CA GLU A 228 17.52 -14.25 -9.74
C GLU A 228 16.09 -13.94 -9.24
N LYS A 229 15.15 -13.83 -10.16
CA LYS A 229 13.73 -13.78 -9.81
C LYS A 229 13.47 -14.98 -8.91
N GLN A 230 13.23 -14.75 -7.63
CA GLN A 230 12.91 -15.85 -6.73
C GLN A 230 11.58 -16.44 -7.21
N ASN A 231 11.64 -17.65 -7.74
CA ASN A 231 10.45 -18.34 -8.19
C ASN A 231 9.70 -18.86 -6.95
N ILE A 232 8.80 -18.04 -6.41
CA ILE A 232 7.91 -18.43 -5.31
C ILE A 232 6.84 -19.35 -5.90
N LYS A 233 6.77 -20.58 -5.40
CA LYS A 233 5.75 -21.55 -5.79
C LYS A 233 4.98 -22.12 -4.62
N ASN A 234 5.65 -22.34 -3.49
CA ASN A 234 5.07 -22.94 -2.31
C ASN A 234 4.96 -21.90 -1.21
N VAL A 235 3.76 -21.60 -0.78
CA VAL A 235 3.47 -20.55 0.20
C VAL A 235 2.70 -21.12 1.38
N MET A 236 3.17 -20.85 2.60
CA MET A 236 2.44 -21.16 3.82
C MET A 236 1.86 -19.85 4.39
N ILE A 237 0.55 -19.85 4.62
CA ILE A 237 -0.18 -18.70 5.15
C ILE A 237 -0.72 -19.08 6.53
N LEU A 238 -0.38 -18.32 7.56
CA LEU A 238 -0.87 -18.48 8.92
C LEU A 238 -2.03 -17.53 9.19
N GLY A 239 -3.18 -18.08 9.53
CA GLY A 239 -4.42 -17.35 9.84
C GLY A 239 -5.36 -17.26 8.64
N ALA A 240 -6.45 -18.03 8.71
CA ALA A 240 -7.52 -18.05 7.72
C ALA A 240 -8.57 -16.94 7.95
N GLY A 241 -8.12 -15.76 8.42
CA GLY A 241 -8.94 -14.54 8.51
C GLY A 241 -9.29 -14.00 7.12
N ARG A 242 -9.98 -12.85 7.06
CA ARG A 242 -10.38 -12.23 5.78
C ARG A 242 -9.21 -12.02 4.84
N VAL A 243 -8.07 -11.50 5.35
CA VAL A 243 -6.84 -11.31 4.55
C VAL A 243 -6.28 -12.65 4.09
N GLY A 244 -6.08 -13.60 5.01
CA GLY A 244 -5.47 -14.89 4.67
C GLY A 244 -6.32 -15.73 3.72
N SER A 245 -7.64 -15.78 3.89
CA SER A 245 -8.53 -16.51 2.98
C SER A 245 -8.57 -15.88 1.58
N LYS A 246 -8.66 -14.54 1.49
CA LYS A 246 -8.63 -13.82 0.21
C LYS A 246 -7.30 -14.04 -0.50
N LEU A 247 -6.19 -13.82 0.20
CA LEU A 247 -4.83 -14.02 -0.32
C LEU A 247 -4.61 -15.46 -0.80
N SER A 248 -5.05 -16.44 0.00
CA SER A 248 -4.91 -17.86 -0.36
C SER A 248 -5.61 -18.17 -1.67
N LYS A 249 -6.81 -17.63 -1.86
CA LYS A 249 -7.57 -17.80 -3.11
C LYS A 249 -6.85 -17.15 -4.29
N ASP A 250 -6.46 -15.88 -4.17
CA ASP A 250 -5.82 -15.13 -5.25
C ASP A 250 -4.51 -15.79 -5.71
N LEU A 251 -3.68 -16.22 -4.76
CA LEU A 251 -2.43 -16.91 -5.07
C LEU A 251 -2.63 -18.32 -5.67
N SER A 252 -3.69 -19.04 -5.24
CA SER A 252 -4.06 -20.32 -5.84
C SER A 252 -4.54 -20.13 -7.27
N ASP A 253 -5.36 -19.12 -7.55
CA ASP A 253 -5.83 -18.76 -8.89
C ASP A 253 -4.64 -18.38 -9.82
N GLU A 254 -3.54 -17.89 -9.28
CA GLU A 254 -2.26 -17.64 -10.00
C GLU A 254 -1.38 -18.90 -10.16
N GLY A 255 -1.82 -20.04 -9.64
CA GLY A 255 -1.12 -21.32 -9.77
C GLY A 255 -0.03 -21.60 -8.73
N LEU A 256 -0.06 -20.93 -7.59
CA LEU A 256 0.84 -21.21 -6.46
C LEU A 256 0.26 -22.35 -5.59
N ASN A 257 1.13 -23.14 -4.97
CA ASN A 257 0.76 -24.16 -4.01
C ASN A 257 0.59 -23.53 -2.63
N ILE A 258 -0.62 -23.52 -2.10
CA ILE A 258 -0.94 -22.86 -0.84
C ILE A 258 -1.22 -23.85 0.28
N LYS A 259 -0.58 -23.65 1.44
CA LYS A 259 -0.94 -24.26 2.72
C LYS A 259 -1.47 -23.18 3.65
N LEU A 260 -2.73 -23.30 4.05
CA LEU A 260 -3.41 -22.35 4.92
C LEU A 260 -3.55 -22.94 6.33
N ILE A 261 -2.96 -22.30 7.33
CA ILE A 261 -2.96 -22.73 8.72
C ILE A 261 -4.03 -21.98 9.50
N GLU A 262 -4.92 -22.69 10.19
CA GLU A 262 -5.96 -22.10 11.03
C GLU A 262 -6.11 -22.89 12.33
N ILE A 263 -6.08 -22.20 13.46
CA ILE A 263 -6.18 -22.81 14.79
C ILE A 263 -7.62 -23.24 15.14
N ASN A 264 -8.61 -22.53 14.63
CA ASN A 264 -10.01 -22.82 14.88
C ASN A 264 -10.52 -23.90 13.93
N GLU A 265 -10.85 -25.07 14.47
CA GLU A 265 -11.29 -26.24 13.71
C GLU A 265 -12.54 -25.96 12.84
N THR A 266 -13.58 -25.36 13.44
CA THR A 266 -14.81 -25.06 12.70
C THR A 266 -14.55 -24.14 11.52
N LYS A 267 -13.71 -23.12 11.72
CA LYS A 267 -13.34 -22.19 10.66
C LYS A 267 -12.47 -22.84 9.60
N ALA A 268 -11.53 -23.69 10.00
CA ALA A 268 -10.70 -24.46 9.08
C ALA A 268 -11.57 -25.34 8.16
N ASN A 269 -12.54 -26.06 8.75
CA ASN A 269 -13.45 -26.91 7.98
C ASN A 269 -14.32 -26.10 6.98
N ASN A 270 -14.92 -25.01 7.43
CA ASN A 270 -15.72 -24.15 6.54
C ASN A 270 -14.90 -23.62 5.36
N ILE A 271 -13.68 -23.15 5.62
CA ILE A 271 -12.81 -22.63 4.56
C ILE A 271 -12.30 -23.74 3.63
N ALA A 272 -12.07 -24.96 4.13
CA ALA A 272 -11.70 -26.08 3.29
C ALA A 272 -12.83 -26.49 2.33
N GLU A 273 -14.10 -26.30 2.72
CA GLU A 273 -15.26 -26.49 1.84
C GLU A 273 -15.35 -25.40 0.76
N ASP A 274 -15.02 -24.14 1.12
CA ASP A 274 -15.09 -22.99 0.21
C ASP A 274 -13.90 -22.93 -0.77
N LEU A 275 -12.72 -23.38 -0.35
CA LEU A 275 -11.45 -23.28 -1.08
C LEU A 275 -10.87 -24.67 -1.37
N THR A 276 -11.49 -25.39 -2.31
CA THR A 276 -11.18 -26.81 -2.61
C THR A 276 -9.79 -27.05 -3.18
N ASP A 277 -9.17 -26.03 -3.78
CA ASP A 277 -7.83 -26.11 -4.39
C ASP A 277 -6.68 -25.75 -3.41
N ILE A 278 -7.01 -25.52 -2.14
CA ILE A 278 -6.07 -25.09 -1.12
C ILE A 278 -6.00 -26.13 0.00
N MET A 279 -4.78 -26.47 0.43
CA MET A 279 -4.59 -27.33 1.59
C MET A 279 -4.80 -26.53 2.87
N VAL A 280 -5.93 -26.74 3.56
CA VAL A 280 -6.22 -26.14 4.88
C VAL A 280 -5.81 -27.10 5.97
N ILE A 281 -5.03 -26.63 6.94
CA ILE A 281 -4.46 -27.43 8.03
C ILE A 281 -4.90 -26.81 9.36
N ASN A 282 -5.57 -27.62 10.19
CA ASN A 282 -6.00 -27.19 11.52
C ASN A 282 -4.94 -27.48 12.57
N VAL A 283 -4.04 -26.52 12.81
CA VAL A 283 -3.01 -26.57 13.84
C VAL A 283 -2.76 -25.19 14.45
N ASP A 284 -2.15 -25.17 15.64
CA ASP A 284 -1.66 -23.93 16.23
C ASP A 284 -0.31 -23.54 15.59
N GLY A 285 -0.34 -22.51 14.75
CA GLY A 285 0.84 -22.03 14.04
C GLY A 285 1.94 -21.38 14.91
N ARG A 286 1.70 -21.23 16.22
CA ARG A 286 2.74 -20.83 17.18
C ARG A 286 3.63 -22.02 17.57
N ASN A 287 3.19 -23.24 17.30
CA ASN A 287 3.97 -24.44 17.52
C ASN A 287 4.84 -24.75 16.29
N VAL A 288 6.15 -24.49 16.45
CA VAL A 288 7.16 -24.66 15.38
C VAL A 288 7.22 -26.10 14.89
N ASP A 289 7.15 -27.07 15.80
CA ASP A 289 7.31 -28.48 15.46
C ASP A 289 6.20 -28.96 14.54
N LEU A 290 4.95 -28.50 14.80
CA LEU A 290 3.81 -28.78 13.93
C LEU A 290 3.97 -28.16 12.54
N LEU A 291 4.49 -26.95 12.45
CA LEU A 291 4.74 -26.33 11.14
C LEU A 291 5.86 -27.02 10.37
N VAL A 292 6.88 -27.54 11.07
CA VAL A 292 7.96 -28.34 10.45
C VAL A 292 7.42 -29.69 9.95
N GLU A 293 6.56 -30.37 10.72
CA GLU A 293 5.85 -31.57 10.28
C GLU A 293 5.03 -31.32 9.02
N GLU A 294 4.46 -30.12 8.89
CA GLU A 294 3.73 -29.66 7.70
C GLU A 294 4.65 -29.13 6.59
N ASN A 295 5.94 -29.49 6.63
CA ASN A 295 6.97 -29.15 5.65
C ASN A 295 7.21 -27.62 5.51
N LEU A 296 7.21 -26.85 6.59
CA LEU A 296 7.56 -25.44 6.58
C LEU A 296 8.89 -25.19 5.83
N GLU A 297 9.92 -26.00 6.09
CA GLU A 297 11.26 -25.81 5.53
C GLU A 297 11.32 -25.95 3.99
N SER A 298 10.28 -26.50 3.36
CA SER A 298 10.16 -26.63 1.90
C SER A 298 9.40 -25.45 1.26
N MET A 299 8.90 -24.51 2.07
CA MET A 299 8.16 -23.38 1.56
C MET A 299 9.11 -22.28 1.04
N ASP A 300 8.69 -21.58 -0.01
CA ASP A 300 9.42 -20.42 -0.54
C ASP A 300 9.08 -19.15 0.24
N ALA A 301 7.82 -19.04 0.70
CA ALA A 301 7.36 -17.90 1.49
C ALA A 301 6.50 -18.34 2.68
N PHE A 302 6.57 -17.55 3.77
CA PHE A 302 5.72 -17.66 4.94
C PHE A 302 5.05 -16.32 5.23
N ILE A 303 3.72 -16.33 5.35
CA ILE A 303 2.92 -15.11 5.51
C ILE A 303 2.04 -15.28 6.74
N ALA A 304 2.15 -14.37 7.71
CA ALA A 304 1.35 -14.37 8.92
C ALA A 304 0.30 -13.26 8.89
N THR A 305 -0.98 -13.66 8.91
CA THR A 305 -2.16 -12.78 8.76
C THR A 305 -3.20 -12.99 9.87
N THR A 306 -2.76 -13.44 11.05
CA THR A 306 -3.68 -13.57 12.21
C THR A 306 -4.12 -12.20 12.72
N GLY A 307 -5.09 -12.17 13.63
CA GLY A 307 -5.51 -10.94 14.31
C GLY A 307 -4.53 -10.43 15.37
N ASP A 308 -3.44 -11.14 15.63
CA ASP A 308 -2.47 -10.81 16.66
C ASP A 308 -1.10 -10.48 16.07
N SER A 309 -0.69 -9.19 16.18
CA SER A 309 0.55 -8.68 15.60
C SER A 309 1.80 -9.37 16.15
N GLU A 310 1.80 -9.69 17.45
CA GLU A 310 2.94 -10.34 18.13
C GLU A 310 3.13 -11.77 17.58
N THR A 311 2.04 -12.53 17.48
CA THR A 311 2.05 -13.86 16.85
C THR A 311 2.57 -13.79 15.43
N ASN A 312 2.11 -12.81 14.62
CA ASN A 312 2.55 -12.66 13.24
C ASN A 312 4.06 -12.36 13.15
N ILE A 313 4.55 -11.46 13.98
CA ILE A 313 5.98 -11.11 14.05
C ILE A 313 6.81 -12.34 14.47
N MET A 314 6.45 -12.97 15.57
CA MET A 314 7.22 -14.09 16.13
C MET A 314 7.26 -15.30 15.20
N THR A 315 6.15 -15.64 14.56
CA THR A 315 6.10 -16.76 13.62
C THR A 315 6.87 -16.47 12.32
N CYS A 316 6.88 -15.24 11.84
CA CYS A 316 7.72 -14.83 10.71
C CYS A 316 9.21 -14.90 11.05
N LEU A 317 9.63 -14.45 12.24
CA LEU A 317 11.02 -14.57 12.70
C LEU A 317 11.45 -16.05 12.81
N MET A 318 10.57 -16.88 13.32
CA MET A 318 10.80 -18.32 13.37
C MET A 318 10.95 -18.91 11.96
N ALA A 319 10.05 -18.61 11.03
CA ALA A 319 10.17 -19.04 9.63
C ALA A 319 11.48 -18.56 9.00
N LYS A 320 11.91 -17.32 9.30
CA LYS A 320 13.20 -16.78 8.85
C LYS A 320 14.39 -17.58 9.42
N SER A 321 14.33 -18.00 10.68
CA SER A 321 15.37 -18.87 11.28
C SER A 321 15.46 -20.24 10.60
N LYS A 322 14.37 -20.70 9.99
CA LYS A 322 14.30 -21.92 9.16
C LYS A 322 14.69 -21.67 7.70
N LYS A 323 15.25 -20.49 7.38
CA LYS A 323 15.77 -20.09 6.06
C LYS A 323 14.69 -19.94 4.98
N ILE A 324 13.44 -19.66 5.35
CA ILE A 324 12.42 -19.27 4.39
C ILE A 324 12.86 -18.01 3.67
N LYS A 325 12.75 -18.00 2.34
CA LYS A 325 13.29 -16.93 1.49
C LYS A 325 12.57 -15.60 1.69
N LYS A 326 11.25 -15.66 1.83
CA LYS A 326 10.40 -14.47 1.98
C LYS A 326 9.46 -14.62 3.17
N THR A 327 9.46 -13.64 4.08
CA THR A 327 8.57 -13.58 5.23
C THR A 327 7.77 -12.28 5.24
N ILE A 328 6.45 -12.37 5.43
CA ILE A 328 5.55 -11.21 5.43
C ILE A 328 4.66 -11.29 6.67
N ALA A 329 4.64 -10.25 7.49
CA ALA A 329 3.79 -10.18 8.67
C ALA A 329 2.78 -9.05 8.58
N LEU A 330 1.51 -9.35 8.84
CA LEU A 330 0.46 -8.35 9.06
C LEU A 330 0.62 -7.79 10.48
N VAL A 331 0.90 -6.49 10.59
CA VAL A 331 1.15 -5.81 11.87
C VAL A 331 0.22 -4.61 11.97
N GLU A 332 -0.78 -4.69 12.84
CA GLU A 332 -1.76 -3.61 12.99
C GLU A 332 -1.32 -2.55 14.02
N ASN A 333 -0.52 -2.94 15.01
CA ASN A 333 0.00 -2.02 16.02
C ASN A 333 1.19 -1.23 15.48
N MET A 334 1.06 0.11 15.46
CA MET A 334 2.08 1.01 14.93
C MET A 334 3.39 1.00 15.72
N ASP A 335 3.35 0.78 17.02
CA ASP A 335 4.56 0.72 17.86
C ASP A 335 5.39 -0.52 17.50
N TYR A 336 4.72 -1.65 17.26
CA TYR A 336 5.37 -2.88 16.81
C TYR A 336 5.84 -2.79 15.36
N PHE A 337 5.12 -2.08 14.50
CA PHE A 337 5.50 -1.87 13.11
C PHE A 337 6.89 -1.22 13.01
N ASN A 338 7.10 -0.10 13.72
CA ASN A 338 8.37 0.61 13.72
C ASN A 338 9.52 -0.23 14.32
N LEU A 339 9.24 -1.01 15.38
CA LEU A 339 10.24 -1.86 16.02
C LEU A 339 10.61 -3.06 15.14
N SER A 340 9.64 -3.67 14.48
CA SER A 340 9.82 -4.94 13.76
C SER A 340 10.63 -4.77 12.47
N GLN A 341 10.70 -3.57 11.89
CA GLN A 341 11.54 -3.29 10.72
C GLN A 341 13.03 -3.58 10.98
N SER A 342 13.49 -3.40 12.25
CA SER A 342 14.89 -3.66 12.63
C SER A 342 15.18 -5.12 12.99
N ILE A 343 14.17 -5.99 13.09
CA ILE A 343 14.31 -7.35 13.66
C ILE A 343 14.61 -8.41 12.57
N GLY A 344 14.47 -8.09 11.28
CA GLY A 344 14.87 -8.99 10.19
C GLY A 344 13.74 -9.74 9.48
N ILE A 345 12.48 -9.31 9.62
CA ILE A 345 11.37 -9.73 8.77
C ILE A 345 11.50 -9.00 7.43
N ASP A 346 11.25 -9.70 6.31
CA ASP A 346 11.46 -9.10 4.98
C ASP A 346 10.43 -8.01 4.66
N THR A 347 9.18 -8.18 5.11
CA THR A 347 8.12 -7.20 4.84
C THR A 347 7.07 -7.17 5.95
N LEU A 348 6.65 -5.99 6.31
CA LEU A 348 5.56 -5.72 7.24
C LEU A 348 4.42 -5.03 6.51
N ILE A 349 3.21 -5.50 6.73
CA ILE A 349 1.99 -4.93 6.13
C ILE A 349 1.09 -4.40 7.24
N ASN A 350 0.64 -3.16 7.09
CA ASN A 350 -0.37 -2.58 7.97
C ASN A 350 -1.61 -2.18 7.15
N LYS A 351 -2.66 -2.98 7.23
CA LYS A 351 -3.90 -2.75 6.45
C LYS A 351 -4.58 -1.42 6.77
N LYS A 352 -4.38 -0.88 7.99
CA LYS A 352 -4.97 0.39 8.41
C LYS A 352 -4.27 1.56 7.75
N LEU A 353 -2.93 1.49 7.62
CA LEU A 353 -2.15 2.47 6.89
C LEU A 353 -2.46 2.42 5.40
N LEU A 354 -2.57 1.22 4.83
CA LEU A 354 -2.94 1.06 3.41
C LEU A 354 -4.29 1.73 3.13
N ALA A 355 -5.31 1.45 3.94
CA ALA A 355 -6.62 2.05 3.78
C ALA A 355 -6.60 3.58 3.93
N ALA A 356 -5.89 4.11 4.92
CA ALA A 356 -5.78 5.56 5.10
C ALA A 356 -5.06 6.23 3.93
N ASN A 357 -3.98 5.62 3.44
CA ASN A 357 -3.25 6.13 2.28
C ASN A 357 -4.09 6.07 1.00
N ASP A 358 -4.88 5.02 0.80
CA ASP A 358 -5.75 4.89 -0.37
C ASP A 358 -6.86 5.96 -0.36
N ILE A 359 -7.50 6.18 0.80
CA ILE A 359 -8.47 7.29 0.95
C ILE A 359 -7.79 8.64 0.74
N PHE A 360 -6.57 8.80 1.23
CA PHE A 360 -5.81 10.03 1.07
C PHE A 360 -5.51 10.36 -0.40
N LYS A 361 -5.20 9.34 -1.22
CA LYS A 361 -5.11 9.49 -2.67
C LYS A 361 -6.42 10.05 -3.26
N PHE A 362 -7.55 9.50 -2.83
CA PHE A 362 -8.87 9.90 -3.29
C PHE A 362 -9.25 11.34 -2.88
N VAL A 363 -8.73 11.85 -1.75
CA VAL A 363 -8.94 13.23 -1.29
C VAL A 363 -8.21 14.25 -2.15
N ARG A 364 -6.99 13.94 -2.56
CA ARG A 364 -6.15 14.82 -3.39
C ARG A 364 -6.64 15.00 -4.83
N ASN A 365 -7.83 14.52 -5.15
CA ASN A 365 -8.43 14.57 -6.48
C ASN A 365 -8.49 15.96 -7.12
N GLY A 366 -7.88 16.04 -8.27
CA GLY A 366 -7.95 17.13 -9.24
C GLY A 366 -7.10 16.73 -10.44
N ASP A 367 -5.78 16.80 -10.31
CA ASP A 367 -4.82 16.42 -11.34
C ASP A 367 -3.90 15.28 -10.86
N ILE A 368 -4.10 14.76 -9.63
CA ILE A 368 -3.32 13.64 -9.06
C ILE A 368 -4.08 12.33 -9.30
N VAL A 369 -3.45 11.43 -10.04
CA VAL A 369 -3.97 10.08 -10.34
C VAL A 369 -3.58 9.11 -9.24
N GLU A 370 -2.31 9.16 -8.81
CA GLU A 370 -1.77 8.22 -7.85
C GLU A 370 -0.72 8.83 -6.93
N LEU A 371 -0.59 8.27 -5.73
CA LEU A 371 0.40 8.65 -4.75
C LEU A 371 0.98 7.39 -4.10
N ALA A 372 2.30 7.24 -4.15
CA ALA A 372 3.02 6.18 -3.48
C ALA A 372 4.06 6.76 -2.50
N LYS A 373 4.03 6.30 -1.25
CA LYS A 373 5.09 6.63 -0.29
C LYS A 373 6.26 5.68 -0.48
N LEU A 374 7.46 6.21 -0.39
CA LEU A 374 8.67 5.40 -0.33
C LEU A 374 8.84 4.90 1.10
N ASN A 375 8.76 3.58 1.31
CA ASN A 375 9.02 3.00 2.61
C ASN A 375 10.47 3.30 3.02
N ASP A 376 10.68 3.58 4.31
CA ASP A 376 12.00 3.93 4.88
C ASP A 376 12.63 5.24 4.36
N MET A 377 11.87 6.08 3.61
CA MET A 377 12.34 7.37 3.10
C MET A 377 11.31 8.47 3.36
N ASP A 378 11.81 9.70 3.61
CA ASP A 378 10.97 10.89 3.69
C ASP A 378 10.76 11.48 2.28
N ALA A 379 10.08 10.71 1.43
CA ALA A 379 9.72 11.10 0.07
C ALA A 379 8.46 10.36 -0.40
N GLU A 380 7.79 10.94 -1.38
CA GLU A 380 6.60 10.38 -2.01
C GLU A 380 6.68 10.52 -3.52
N ILE A 381 6.02 9.61 -4.24
CA ILE A 381 5.83 9.71 -5.69
C ILE A 381 4.39 10.13 -5.93
N VAL A 382 4.22 11.10 -6.81
CA VAL A 382 2.90 11.61 -7.18
C VAL A 382 2.75 11.53 -8.69
N GLU A 383 1.67 10.92 -9.15
CA GLU A 383 1.27 10.89 -10.55
C GLU A 383 0.28 12.01 -10.84
N PHE A 384 0.56 12.82 -11.85
CA PHE A 384 -0.30 13.94 -12.27
C PHE A 384 -0.73 13.80 -13.72
N ILE A 385 -1.97 14.17 -14.02
CA ILE A 385 -2.42 14.38 -15.39
C ILE A 385 -1.95 15.75 -15.88
N VAL A 386 -1.26 15.76 -17.04
CA VAL A 386 -0.92 16.99 -17.73
C VAL A 386 -2.14 17.46 -18.53
N ASN A 387 -2.65 18.65 -18.22
CA ASN A 387 -3.76 19.29 -18.93
C ASN A 387 -3.30 20.53 -19.70
N GLU A 388 -4.18 21.12 -20.49
CA GLU A 388 -3.89 22.28 -21.33
C GLU A 388 -3.37 23.52 -20.55
N ASN A 389 -3.69 23.61 -19.26
CA ASN A 389 -3.26 24.70 -18.38
C ASN A 389 -1.97 24.39 -17.61
N SER A 390 -1.40 23.22 -17.79
CA SER A 390 -0.21 22.79 -17.07
C SER A 390 1.01 23.63 -17.44
N LYS A 391 1.71 24.17 -16.44
CA LYS A 391 2.90 25.00 -16.63
C LYS A 391 4.10 24.26 -17.24
N VAL A 392 4.05 22.93 -17.22
CA VAL A 392 5.08 22.04 -17.74
C VAL A 392 4.87 21.69 -19.22
N LEU A 393 3.67 21.95 -19.77
CA LEU A 393 3.30 21.59 -21.14
C LEU A 393 4.23 22.25 -22.17
N ASN A 394 4.63 21.48 -23.20
CA ASN A 394 5.52 21.89 -24.29
C ASN A 394 6.91 22.38 -23.82
N LYS A 395 7.39 21.89 -22.68
CA LYS A 395 8.73 22.20 -22.18
C LYS A 395 9.55 20.91 -22.03
N LYS A 396 10.85 21.03 -22.31
CA LYS A 396 11.80 19.96 -21.94
C LYS A 396 11.99 19.93 -20.45
N ILE A 397 12.09 18.71 -19.86
CA ILE A 397 12.27 18.53 -18.42
C ILE A 397 13.48 19.31 -17.89
N MET A 398 14.59 19.33 -18.62
CA MET A 398 15.79 20.08 -18.24
C MET A 398 15.60 21.60 -18.16
N ASN A 399 14.55 22.13 -18.78
CA ASN A 399 14.24 23.56 -18.82
C ASN A 399 13.14 23.94 -17.84
N LEU A 400 12.64 22.98 -17.04
CA LEU A 400 11.66 23.26 -16.00
C LEU A 400 12.37 23.84 -14.77
N ASP A 401 11.76 24.87 -14.18
CA ASP A 401 12.14 25.37 -12.85
C ASP A 401 11.56 24.44 -11.78
N PHE A 402 12.24 23.28 -11.62
CA PHE A 402 11.79 22.21 -10.73
C PHE A 402 12.61 22.26 -9.43
N PRO A 403 11.98 22.11 -8.25
CA PRO A 403 12.71 22.15 -6.98
C PRO A 403 13.79 21.06 -6.93
N LEU A 404 14.91 21.36 -6.28
CA LEU A 404 16.00 20.39 -6.11
C LEU A 404 15.59 19.14 -5.30
N THR A 405 14.50 19.23 -4.57
CA THR A 405 13.90 18.15 -3.77
C THR A 405 12.91 17.28 -4.56
N ALA A 406 12.75 17.50 -5.86
CA ALA A 406 11.84 16.72 -6.69
C ALA A 406 12.46 16.34 -8.03
N ILE A 407 11.99 15.25 -8.63
CA ILE A 407 12.43 14.73 -9.93
C ILE A 407 11.23 14.14 -10.67
N ILE A 408 11.21 14.26 -12.00
CA ILE A 408 10.25 13.54 -12.85
C ILE A 408 10.86 12.20 -13.21
N GLY A 409 10.33 11.10 -12.70
CA GLY A 409 10.87 9.75 -12.90
C GLY A 409 10.37 9.08 -14.18
N GLY A 410 9.13 9.36 -14.58
CA GLY A 410 8.51 8.72 -15.74
C GLY A 410 7.31 9.49 -16.27
N ILE A 411 6.88 9.12 -17.45
CA ILE A 411 5.70 9.68 -18.14
C ILE A 411 4.92 8.52 -18.76
N ILE A 412 3.62 8.52 -18.59
CA ILE A 412 2.71 7.60 -19.27
C ILE A 412 2.01 8.37 -20.38
N ARG A 413 2.10 7.87 -21.61
CA ARG A 413 1.46 8.46 -22.77
C ARG A 413 0.97 7.37 -23.71
N GLN A 414 -0.31 7.39 -24.09
CA GLN A 414 -0.91 6.40 -25.01
C GLN A 414 -0.62 4.94 -24.56
N ASN A 415 -0.82 4.64 -23.29
CA ASN A 415 -0.54 3.34 -22.66
C ASN A 415 0.93 2.87 -22.79
N LYS A 416 1.88 3.79 -22.88
CA LYS A 416 3.31 3.48 -22.90
C LYS A 416 4.05 4.21 -21.80
N GLY A 417 4.81 3.46 -21.00
CA GLY A 417 5.70 3.99 -19.96
C GLY A 417 7.02 4.48 -20.59
N ILE A 418 7.33 5.74 -20.40
CA ILE A 418 8.53 6.40 -20.91
C ILE A 418 9.36 6.85 -19.70
N ILE A 419 10.62 6.47 -19.67
CA ILE A 419 11.55 6.96 -18.65
C ILE A 419 11.92 8.40 -18.98
N ALA A 420 11.68 9.30 -18.04
CA ALA A 420 11.77 10.73 -18.27
C ALA A 420 13.22 11.23 -18.19
N LEU A 421 13.88 11.40 -19.33
CA LEU A 421 15.19 12.04 -19.42
C LEU A 421 15.05 13.57 -19.57
N GLY A 422 16.13 14.31 -19.25
CA GLY A 422 16.09 15.77 -19.23
C GLY A 422 15.76 16.44 -20.57
N ASP A 423 16.05 15.80 -21.70
CA ASP A 423 15.77 16.27 -23.06
C ASP A 423 14.34 15.96 -23.55
N PHE A 424 13.60 15.17 -22.77
CA PHE A 424 12.21 14.80 -23.10
C PHE A 424 11.28 16.02 -22.99
N GLU A 425 10.41 16.21 -24.00
CA GLU A 425 9.41 17.26 -24.03
C GLU A 425 8.05 16.75 -23.55
N ILE A 426 7.47 17.42 -22.55
CA ILE A 426 6.17 17.08 -22.01
C ILE A 426 5.10 17.62 -22.95
N GLN A 427 4.24 16.73 -23.46
CA GLN A 427 3.12 17.04 -24.37
C GLN A 427 1.84 16.47 -23.77
N LEU A 428 0.67 16.91 -24.29
CA LEU A 428 -0.63 16.32 -23.96
C LEU A 428 -0.75 14.86 -24.40
#